data_1b13993eef0805fe53eb22bfaa80c24e
#
_entry.id   1b13993eef0805fe53eb22bfaa80c24e
#
_cell.length_a   1.000
_cell.length_b   1.000
_cell.length_c   1.000
_cell.angle_alpha   90.00
_cell.angle_beta   90.00
_cell.angle_gamma   90.00
#
_symmetry.space_group_name_H-M   'P 1'
#
loop_
_entity.id
_entity.type
_entity.pdbx_description
1 polymer ?
#
loop_
_entity_poly.entity_id
_entity_poly.type
_entity_poly.pdbx_seq_one_letter_code
_entity_poly.pdbx_strand_id
1 'polypeptide(L)'
;VGYTTAGKSTLFNRLTGAEVMAKDQLFATLDPTMRQLTLPGGRRVILSDTVGFISELPHELVAAFRATLEEVLAADLILHVRDISHPETEEQAADVGEILDSLGVDEDVPLIEVWNKIDALSPETRAALRRTDARTKGVQAVSALTGEGLDDLMAAVDLRLAEALDEPRIETELVLSHSGGRRRAWLHGQGVVLGEEMAEDGVHLRLRWTERQRA
;
A
#
# COMPACT_ATOMS: atom_id res chain seq x y z
N VAL A 1 -6.44 -1.98 6.08
CA VAL A 1 -7.26 -1.93 7.31
C VAL A 1 -8.62 -1.34 7.02
N GLY A 2 -9.57 -1.42 7.95
CA GLY A 2 -10.89 -0.82 7.86
C GLY A 2 -11.97 -1.66 8.54
N TYR A 3 -13.18 -1.10 8.63
CA TYR A 3 -14.30 -1.74 9.29
C TYR A 3 -14.69 -3.07 8.60
N THR A 4 -15.35 -4.00 9.34
CA THR A 4 -15.53 -5.39 8.87
C THR A 4 -16.25 -5.52 7.53
N THR A 5 -17.21 -4.64 7.22
CA THR A 5 -18.01 -4.65 5.98
C THR A 5 -17.53 -3.68 4.91
N ALA A 6 -16.38 -3.02 5.10
CA ALA A 6 -15.89 -1.97 4.19
C ALA A 6 -15.49 -2.50 2.79
N GLY A 7 -15.40 -3.83 2.60
CA GLY A 7 -15.06 -4.44 1.32
C GLY A 7 -13.56 -4.64 1.08
N LYS A 8 -12.77 -4.79 2.15
CA LYS A 8 -11.31 -5.02 2.08
C LYS A 8 -10.93 -6.24 1.26
N SER A 9 -11.51 -7.41 1.56
CA SER A 9 -11.21 -8.65 0.84
C SER A 9 -11.67 -8.60 -0.63
N THR A 10 -12.76 -7.88 -0.92
CA THR A 10 -13.20 -7.64 -2.30
C THR A 10 -12.18 -6.80 -3.06
N LEU A 11 -11.69 -5.71 -2.42
CA LEU A 11 -10.64 -4.85 -2.98
C LEU A 11 -9.35 -5.63 -3.18
N PHE A 12 -8.93 -6.40 -2.19
CA PHE A 12 -7.75 -7.27 -2.24
C PHE A 12 -7.81 -8.23 -3.43
N ASN A 13 -8.93 -8.98 -3.56
CA ASN A 13 -9.14 -9.91 -4.66
C ASN A 13 -9.05 -9.20 -6.03
N ARG A 14 -9.68 -8.05 -6.13
CA ARG A 14 -9.71 -7.28 -7.37
C ARG A 14 -8.31 -6.79 -7.78
N LEU A 15 -7.50 -6.33 -6.83
CA LEU A 15 -6.15 -5.82 -7.08
C LEU A 15 -5.14 -6.94 -7.37
N THR A 16 -5.30 -8.09 -6.72
CA THR A 16 -4.32 -9.20 -6.77
C THR A 16 -4.71 -10.32 -7.73
N GLY A 17 -5.94 -10.33 -8.24
CA GLY A 17 -6.49 -11.45 -9.00
C GLY A 17 -6.69 -12.72 -8.16
N ALA A 18 -6.68 -12.61 -6.83
CA ALA A 18 -6.91 -13.73 -5.92
C ALA A 18 -8.41 -14.03 -5.79
N GLU A 19 -8.74 -15.26 -5.38
CA GLU A 19 -10.10 -15.68 -5.05
C GLU A 19 -10.21 -15.96 -3.55
N VAL A 20 -9.86 -14.98 -2.71
CA VAL A 20 -10.10 -15.08 -1.26
C VAL A 20 -11.60 -14.93 -1.01
N MET A 21 -12.15 -15.75 -0.12
CA MET A 21 -13.58 -15.75 0.16
C MET A 21 -14.02 -14.44 0.82
N ALA A 22 -14.47 -13.50 0.00
CA ALA A 22 -15.10 -12.26 0.47
C ALA A 22 -16.55 -12.58 0.87
N LYS A 23 -16.82 -12.67 2.16
CA LYS A 23 -18.18 -12.83 2.68
C LYS A 23 -18.56 -11.59 3.47
N ASP A 24 -19.81 -11.17 3.35
CA ASP A 24 -20.43 -10.17 4.23
C ASP A 24 -20.69 -10.77 5.63
N GLN A 25 -19.64 -11.26 6.26
CA GLN A 25 -19.67 -11.83 7.60
C GLN A 25 -18.64 -11.12 8.49
N LEU A 26 -18.99 -10.94 9.74
CA LEU A 26 -18.05 -10.49 10.77
C LEU A 26 -16.83 -11.42 10.78
N PHE A 27 -15.63 -10.83 10.70
CA PHE A 27 -14.36 -11.57 10.69
C PHE A 27 -14.21 -12.60 9.54
N ALA A 28 -14.58 -12.19 8.32
CA ALA A 28 -14.42 -13.04 7.13
C ALA A 28 -12.96 -13.45 6.90
N THR A 29 -12.00 -12.62 7.28
CA THR A 29 -10.56 -12.89 7.26
C THR A 29 -10.06 -13.02 8.69
N LEU A 30 -9.58 -14.20 9.09
CA LEU A 30 -8.99 -14.46 10.41
C LEU A 30 -7.46 -14.48 10.33
N ASP A 31 -6.93 -15.13 9.28
CA ASP A 31 -5.49 -15.14 9.00
C ASP A 31 -5.19 -14.14 7.88
N PRO A 32 -4.17 -13.30 8.03
CA PRO A 32 -3.82 -12.33 6.99
C PRO A 32 -3.43 -13.06 5.71
N THR A 33 -3.99 -12.61 4.61
CA THR A 33 -3.64 -13.13 3.29
C THR A 33 -2.74 -12.14 2.59
N MET A 34 -1.55 -12.60 2.21
CA MET A 34 -0.54 -11.78 1.52
C MET A 34 -0.45 -12.14 0.05
N ARG A 35 -0.32 -11.15 -0.82
CA ARG A 35 -0.06 -11.33 -2.25
C ARG A 35 0.89 -10.26 -2.76
N GLN A 36 1.81 -10.68 -3.60
CA GLN A 36 2.67 -9.77 -4.33
C GLN A 36 1.90 -9.17 -5.51
N LEU A 37 2.06 -7.87 -5.71
CA LEU A 37 1.60 -7.18 -6.90
C LEU A 37 2.67 -6.19 -7.40
N THR A 38 2.54 -5.76 -8.64
CA THR A 38 3.43 -4.77 -9.25
C THR A 38 2.65 -3.49 -9.49
N LEU A 39 3.14 -2.39 -8.94
CA LEU A 39 2.57 -1.06 -9.11
C LEU A 39 2.88 -0.50 -10.50
N PRO A 40 2.15 0.53 -10.97
CA PRO A 40 2.35 1.11 -12.31
C PRO A 40 3.79 1.55 -12.60
N GLY A 41 4.53 2.05 -11.60
CA GLY A 41 5.94 2.42 -11.70
C GLY A 41 6.92 1.23 -11.69
N GLY A 42 6.42 -0.01 -11.70
CA GLY A 42 7.24 -1.22 -11.69
C GLY A 42 7.69 -1.68 -10.30
N ARG A 43 7.33 -0.96 -9.23
CA ARG A 43 7.62 -1.35 -7.84
C ARG A 43 6.84 -2.60 -7.47
N ARG A 44 7.54 -3.60 -6.93
CA ARG A 44 6.90 -4.80 -6.37
C ARG A 44 6.58 -4.57 -4.90
N VAL A 45 5.34 -4.82 -4.52
CA VAL A 45 4.85 -4.67 -3.15
C VAL A 45 4.11 -5.94 -2.71
N ILE A 46 4.00 -6.11 -1.41
CA ILE A 46 3.16 -7.14 -0.81
C ILE A 46 1.92 -6.44 -0.27
N LEU A 47 0.75 -6.82 -0.77
CA LEU A 47 -0.54 -6.40 -0.23
C LEU A 47 -1.01 -7.45 0.77
N SER A 48 -1.41 -7.01 1.96
CA SER A 48 -1.98 -7.87 3.02
C SER A 48 -3.45 -7.52 3.24
N ASP A 49 -4.33 -8.51 3.23
CA ASP A 49 -5.72 -8.39 3.68
C ASP A 49 -5.78 -8.74 5.17
N THR A 50 -6.23 -7.80 5.97
CA THR A 50 -6.29 -7.91 7.43
C THR A 50 -7.70 -8.20 7.91
N VAL A 51 -7.82 -8.67 9.16
CA VAL A 51 -9.10 -8.78 9.84
C VAL A 51 -9.83 -7.42 9.87
N GLY A 52 -11.16 -7.45 9.75
CA GLY A 52 -11.98 -6.23 9.86
C GLY A 52 -12.17 -5.79 11.30
N PHE A 53 -12.10 -4.49 11.52
CA PHE A 53 -12.45 -3.88 12.81
C PHE A 53 -13.96 -3.83 13.00
N ILE A 54 -14.38 -3.89 14.25
CA ILE A 54 -15.77 -3.70 14.69
C ILE A 54 -15.77 -2.67 15.83
N SER A 55 -16.88 -1.96 16.02
CA SER A 55 -17.11 -1.13 17.20
C SER A 55 -17.03 -2.02 18.44
N GLU A 56 -16.44 -1.49 19.52
CA GLU A 56 -16.29 -2.21 20.79
C GLU A 56 -15.61 -3.58 20.68
N LEU A 57 -14.40 -3.61 20.10
CA LEU A 57 -13.58 -4.83 20.12
C LEU A 57 -13.31 -5.22 21.59
N PRO A 58 -13.82 -6.37 22.07
CA PRO A 58 -13.50 -6.85 23.41
C PRO A 58 -11.99 -6.96 23.60
N HIS A 59 -11.46 -6.51 24.73
CA HIS A 59 -10.02 -6.56 25.03
C HIS A 59 -9.41 -7.96 24.87
N GLU A 60 -10.21 -9.01 25.09
CA GLU A 60 -9.80 -10.41 24.87
C GLU A 60 -9.55 -10.71 23.39
N LEU A 61 -10.32 -10.11 22.47
CA LEU A 61 -10.14 -10.25 21.03
C LEU A 61 -8.97 -9.43 20.51
N VAL A 62 -8.67 -8.28 21.11
CA VAL A 62 -7.47 -7.49 20.78
C VAL A 62 -6.19 -8.33 20.98
N ALA A 63 -6.14 -9.11 22.06
CA ALA A 63 -5.01 -10.02 22.30
C ALA A 63 -4.92 -11.15 21.27
N ALA A 64 -6.06 -11.70 20.82
CA ALA A 64 -6.12 -12.74 19.79
C ALA A 64 -5.74 -12.21 18.39
N PHE A 65 -6.12 -10.95 18.09
CA PHE A 65 -5.81 -10.29 16.82
C PHE A 65 -4.42 -9.65 16.79
N ARG A 66 -3.69 -9.64 17.91
CA ARG A 66 -2.38 -8.97 18.01
C ARG A 66 -1.39 -9.46 16.95
N ALA A 67 -1.38 -10.75 16.65
CA ALA A 67 -0.51 -11.32 15.61
C ALA A 67 -0.87 -10.81 14.19
N THR A 68 -2.15 -10.61 13.90
CA THR A 68 -2.62 -10.05 12.62
C THR A 68 -2.41 -8.52 12.55
N LEU A 69 -2.37 -7.86 13.69
CA LEU A 69 -2.15 -6.42 13.79
C LEU A 69 -0.66 -6.05 13.79
N GLU A 70 0.23 -6.99 14.14
CA GLU A 70 1.69 -6.80 13.99
C GLU A 70 2.10 -6.50 12.54
N GLU A 71 1.34 -7.00 11.54
CA GLU A 71 1.55 -6.66 10.14
C GLU A 71 1.22 -5.20 9.80
N VAL A 72 0.26 -4.62 10.51
CA VAL A 72 -0.09 -3.19 10.33
C VAL A 72 1.05 -2.32 10.83
N LEU A 73 1.71 -2.71 11.94
CA LEU A 73 2.88 -2.00 12.50
C LEU A 73 4.11 -2.09 11.59
N ALA A 74 4.22 -3.15 10.79
CA ALA A 74 5.33 -3.36 9.86
C ALA A 74 5.05 -2.79 8.45
N ALA A 75 3.90 -2.16 8.23
CA ALA A 75 3.51 -1.68 6.91
C ALA A 75 4.24 -0.38 6.55
N ASP A 76 4.73 -0.30 5.32
CA ASP A 76 5.31 0.92 4.75
C ASP A 76 4.22 1.92 4.29
N LEU A 77 2.97 1.46 4.13
CA LEU A 77 1.80 2.27 3.78
C LEU A 77 0.52 1.55 4.20
N ILE A 78 -0.42 2.30 4.73
CA ILE A 78 -1.73 1.79 5.17
C ILE A 78 -2.82 2.26 4.21
N LEU A 79 -3.63 1.32 3.72
CA LEU A 79 -4.88 1.61 3.02
C LEU A 79 -6.03 1.49 4.02
N HIS A 80 -6.64 2.61 4.41
CA HIS A 80 -7.83 2.63 5.25
C HIS A 80 -9.08 2.58 4.38
N VAL A 81 -9.67 1.39 4.26
CA VAL A 81 -10.85 1.15 3.41
C VAL A 81 -12.12 1.45 4.18
N ARG A 82 -12.94 2.36 3.63
CA ARG A 82 -14.21 2.80 4.19
C ARG A 82 -15.36 2.47 3.24
N ASP A 83 -16.50 2.06 3.79
CA ASP A 83 -17.76 1.98 3.04
C ASP A 83 -18.41 3.37 3.01
N ILE A 84 -18.20 4.11 1.92
CA ILE A 84 -18.72 5.48 1.83
C ILE A 84 -20.23 5.55 1.63
N SER A 85 -20.88 4.43 1.34
CA SER A 85 -22.35 4.32 1.24
C SER A 85 -23.03 4.09 2.60
N HIS A 86 -22.24 3.75 3.64
CA HIS A 86 -22.77 3.47 4.97
C HIS A 86 -23.08 4.79 5.71
N PRO A 87 -24.27 4.92 6.37
CA PRO A 87 -24.65 6.15 7.08
C PRO A 87 -23.68 6.51 8.21
N GLU A 88 -23.06 5.53 8.88
CA GLU A 88 -22.12 5.70 9.99
C GLU A 88 -20.65 5.65 9.53
N THR A 89 -20.36 5.94 8.26
CA THR A 89 -19.01 5.82 7.72
C THR A 89 -17.98 6.68 8.46
N GLU A 90 -18.38 7.85 8.98
CA GLU A 90 -17.49 8.73 9.74
C GLU A 90 -17.19 8.18 11.13
N GLU A 91 -18.19 7.60 11.82
CA GLU A 91 -18.01 6.96 13.13
C GLU A 91 -17.10 5.74 12.99
N GLN A 92 -17.36 4.90 11.98
CA GLN A 92 -16.51 3.74 11.67
C GLN A 92 -15.06 4.14 11.36
N ALA A 93 -14.86 5.27 10.70
CA ALA A 93 -13.52 5.79 10.41
C ALA A 93 -12.81 6.24 11.69
N ALA A 94 -13.52 6.91 12.59
CA ALA A 94 -12.98 7.31 13.88
C ALA A 94 -12.57 6.10 14.74
N ASP A 95 -13.43 5.07 14.82
CA ASP A 95 -13.14 3.81 15.54
C ASP A 95 -11.84 3.16 15.02
N VAL A 96 -11.66 3.13 13.69
CA VAL A 96 -10.45 2.57 13.07
C VAL A 96 -9.23 3.42 13.43
N GLY A 97 -9.34 4.75 13.42
CA GLY A 97 -8.28 5.66 13.84
C GLY A 97 -7.84 5.40 15.28
N GLU A 98 -8.79 5.33 16.24
CA GLU A 98 -8.51 5.04 17.64
C GLU A 98 -7.80 3.68 17.84
N ILE A 99 -8.17 2.68 17.03
CA ILE A 99 -7.53 1.37 17.07
C ILE A 99 -6.08 1.47 16.57
N LEU A 100 -5.83 2.14 15.44
CA LEU A 100 -4.48 2.34 14.91
C LEU A 100 -3.58 3.07 15.91
N ASP A 101 -4.09 4.11 16.55
CA ASP A 101 -3.39 4.86 17.60
C ASP A 101 -3.08 3.97 18.81
N SER A 102 -4.06 3.17 19.26
CA SER A 102 -3.89 2.24 20.38
C SER A 102 -2.89 1.12 20.12
N LEU A 103 -2.70 0.77 18.85
CA LEU A 103 -1.69 -0.19 18.41
C LEU A 103 -0.29 0.42 18.36
N GLY A 104 -0.16 1.74 18.39
CA GLY A 104 1.10 2.46 18.28
C GLY A 104 1.63 2.50 16.85
N VAL A 105 0.74 2.61 15.86
CA VAL A 105 1.15 2.87 14.48
C VAL A 105 1.85 4.23 14.44
N ASP A 106 3.02 4.28 13.81
CA ASP A 106 3.80 5.50 13.69
C ASP A 106 3.05 6.54 12.84
N GLU A 107 2.96 7.78 13.32
CA GLU A 107 2.33 8.88 12.58
C GLU A 107 3.01 9.18 11.25
N ASP A 108 4.28 8.78 11.09
CA ASP A 108 5.05 8.93 9.85
C ASP A 108 4.67 7.88 8.79
N VAL A 109 3.95 6.81 9.15
CA VAL A 109 3.48 5.82 8.18
C VAL A 109 2.39 6.44 7.31
N PRO A 110 2.59 6.55 5.98
CA PRO A 110 1.60 7.15 5.11
C PRO A 110 0.31 6.34 5.09
N LEU A 111 -0.81 7.06 5.20
CA LEU A 111 -2.15 6.49 5.14
C LEU A 111 -2.88 7.06 3.92
N ILE A 112 -3.55 6.19 3.16
CA ILE A 112 -4.50 6.55 2.11
C ILE A 112 -5.89 6.09 2.54
N GLU A 113 -6.84 7.02 2.63
CA GLU A 113 -8.25 6.67 2.77
C GLU A 113 -8.80 6.19 1.43
N VAL A 114 -9.36 4.98 1.42
CA VAL A 114 -9.99 4.38 0.24
C VAL A 114 -11.50 4.40 0.46
N TRP A 115 -12.17 5.34 -0.18
CA TRP A 115 -13.63 5.48 -0.15
C TRP A 115 -14.26 4.49 -1.12
N ASN A 116 -14.53 3.29 -0.62
CA ASN A 116 -15.06 2.18 -1.39
C ASN A 116 -16.59 2.22 -1.50
N LYS A 117 -17.12 1.44 -2.43
CA LYS A 117 -18.55 1.27 -2.76
C LYS A 117 -19.21 2.52 -3.35
N ILE A 118 -18.46 3.32 -4.10
CA ILE A 118 -19.03 4.48 -4.82
C ILE A 118 -20.11 4.07 -5.82
N ASP A 119 -20.13 2.83 -6.26
CA ASP A 119 -21.18 2.25 -7.12
C ASP A 119 -22.55 2.21 -6.46
N ALA A 120 -22.61 2.17 -5.11
CA ALA A 120 -23.85 2.21 -4.33
C ALA A 120 -24.43 3.63 -4.17
N LEU A 121 -23.67 4.68 -4.53
CA LEU A 121 -24.10 6.07 -4.41
C LEU A 121 -24.94 6.54 -5.59
N SER A 122 -25.78 7.57 -5.36
CA SER A 122 -26.45 8.24 -6.47
C SER A 122 -25.44 8.91 -7.43
N PRO A 123 -25.79 9.09 -8.71
CA PRO A 123 -24.89 9.74 -9.68
C PRO A 123 -24.45 11.14 -9.24
N GLU A 124 -25.33 11.90 -8.59
CA GLU A 124 -25.07 13.25 -8.10
C GLU A 124 -24.06 13.23 -6.95
N THR A 125 -24.28 12.35 -5.96
CA THR A 125 -23.39 12.17 -4.81
C THR A 125 -22.02 11.69 -5.26
N ARG A 126 -21.98 10.71 -6.17
CA ARG A 126 -20.75 10.19 -6.75
C ARG A 126 -19.94 11.26 -7.49
N ALA A 127 -20.61 12.11 -8.29
CA ALA A 127 -19.96 13.21 -8.98
C ALA A 127 -19.43 14.29 -8.01
N ALA A 128 -20.14 14.55 -6.91
CA ALA A 128 -19.68 15.46 -5.86
C ALA A 128 -18.46 14.90 -5.12
N LEU A 129 -18.48 13.62 -4.78
CA LEU A 129 -17.42 12.92 -4.08
C LEU A 129 -16.11 12.89 -4.89
N ARG A 130 -16.18 12.64 -6.19
CA ARG A 130 -15.01 12.70 -7.08
C ARG A 130 -14.37 14.08 -7.15
N ARG A 131 -15.13 15.15 -7.01
CA ARG A 131 -14.57 16.51 -6.93
C ARG A 131 -13.86 16.77 -5.61
N THR A 132 -14.31 16.11 -4.55
CA THR A 132 -13.68 16.19 -3.22
C THR A 132 -12.40 15.35 -3.16
N ASP A 133 -12.46 14.12 -3.66
CA ASP A 133 -11.31 13.20 -3.79
C ASP A 133 -10.15 13.88 -4.55
N ALA A 134 -10.40 14.41 -5.74
CA ALA A 134 -9.39 15.12 -6.54
C ALA A 134 -8.74 16.32 -5.83
N ARG A 135 -9.35 16.85 -4.77
CA ARG A 135 -8.85 17.99 -3.98
C ARG A 135 -8.23 17.62 -2.65
N THR A 136 -8.55 16.44 -2.14
CA THR A 136 -8.14 15.98 -0.81
C THR A 136 -6.94 15.05 -0.94
N LYS A 137 -5.78 15.53 -0.55
CA LYS A 137 -4.56 14.73 -0.59
C LYS A 137 -4.72 13.51 0.33
N GLY A 138 -4.50 12.31 -0.21
CA GLY A 138 -4.55 11.07 0.58
C GLY A 138 -5.91 10.37 0.60
N VAL A 139 -6.87 10.80 -0.23
CA VAL A 139 -8.17 10.13 -0.42
C VAL A 139 -8.26 9.57 -1.82
N GLN A 140 -8.87 8.39 -2.00
CA GLN A 140 -9.14 7.75 -3.28
C GLN A 140 -10.53 7.12 -3.30
N ALA A 141 -11.38 7.57 -4.22
CA ALA A 141 -12.74 7.06 -4.38
C ALA A 141 -12.79 5.90 -5.38
N VAL A 142 -13.22 4.72 -4.92
CA VAL A 142 -13.19 3.49 -5.71
C VAL A 142 -14.48 2.68 -5.61
N SER A 143 -14.65 1.75 -6.55
CA SER A 143 -15.54 0.62 -6.41
C SER A 143 -14.75 -0.68 -6.61
N ALA A 144 -14.55 -1.42 -5.55
CA ALA A 144 -13.95 -2.75 -5.62
C ALA A 144 -14.80 -3.72 -6.44
N LEU A 145 -16.12 -3.49 -6.50
CA LEU A 145 -17.06 -4.32 -7.27
C LEU A 145 -16.92 -4.09 -8.77
N THR A 146 -16.94 -2.83 -9.24
CA THR A 146 -16.90 -2.50 -10.67
C THR A 146 -15.48 -2.34 -11.22
N GLY A 147 -14.50 -2.06 -10.36
CA GLY A 147 -13.12 -1.75 -10.72
C GLY A 147 -12.86 -0.26 -10.94
N GLU A 148 -13.87 0.59 -10.76
CA GLU A 148 -13.74 2.03 -10.96
C GLU A 148 -12.81 2.67 -9.95
N GLY A 149 -11.89 3.54 -10.41
CA GLY A 149 -10.94 4.28 -9.58
C GLY A 149 -9.72 3.45 -9.10
N LEU A 150 -9.62 2.16 -9.46
CA LEU A 150 -8.51 1.31 -8.98
C LEU A 150 -7.17 1.67 -9.61
N ASP A 151 -7.15 2.10 -10.87
CA ASP A 151 -5.91 2.54 -11.53
C ASP A 151 -5.37 3.80 -10.86
N ASP A 152 -6.24 4.74 -10.49
CA ASP A 152 -5.89 5.96 -9.77
C ASP A 152 -5.39 5.64 -8.36
N LEU A 153 -6.04 4.70 -7.66
CA LEU A 153 -5.59 4.20 -6.36
C LEU A 153 -4.18 3.60 -6.47
N MET A 154 -3.92 2.74 -7.45
CA MET A 154 -2.61 2.11 -7.62
C MET A 154 -1.52 3.13 -7.94
N ALA A 155 -1.83 4.16 -8.73
CA ALA A 155 -0.91 5.27 -9.02
C ALA A 155 -0.63 6.10 -7.75
N ALA A 156 -1.66 6.35 -6.92
CA ALA A 156 -1.51 7.07 -5.65
C ALA A 156 -0.66 6.28 -4.65
N VAL A 157 -0.84 4.95 -4.56
CA VAL A 157 0.00 4.06 -3.73
C VAL A 157 1.45 4.12 -4.15
N ASP A 158 1.72 4.03 -5.46
CA ASP A 158 3.08 4.07 -6.00
C ASP A 158 3.77 5.40 -5.68
N LEU A 159 3.05 6.52 -5.88
CA LEU A 159 3.55 7.85 -5.57
C LEU A 159 3.85 8.01 -4.06
N ARG A 160 2.93 7.58 -3.20
CA ARG A 160 3.10 7.70 -1.75
C ARG A 160 4.23 6.84 -1.21
N LEU A 161 4.38 5.62 -1.72
CA LEU A 161 5.52 4.78 -1.38
C LEU A 161 6.84 5.35 -1.89
N ALA A 162 6.84 5.98 -3.08
CA ALA A 162 8.03 6.67 -3.57
C ALA A 162 8.41 7.85 -2.67
N GLU A 163 7.44 8.63 -2.19
CA GLU A 163 7.66 9.73 -1.25
C GLU A 163 8.18 9.25 0.11
N ALA A 164 7.58 8.18 0.66
CA ALA A 164 7.88 7.67 2.00
C ALA A 164 9.20 6.87 2.05
N LEU A 165 9.50 6.13 0.98
CA LEU A 165 10.71 5.31 0.89
C LEU A 165 11.85 6.03 0.17
N ASP A 166 11.69 7.29 -0.19
CA ASP A 166 12.72 8.09 -0.83
C ASP A 166 13.80 8.46 0.21
N GLU A 167 14.56 7.45 0.62
CA GLU A 167 15.90 7.70 1.13
C GLU A 167 16.62 8.51 0.06
N PRO A 168 17.32 9.60 0.41
CA PRO A 168 18.03 10.41 -0.55
C PRO A 168 18.91 9.53 -1.42
N ARG A 169 18.58 9.44 -2.70
CA ARG A 169 19.34 8.65 -3.65
C ARG A 169 20.63 9.39 -3.93
N ILE A 170 21.73 8.78 -3.59
CA ILE A 170 23.06 9.33 -3.82
C ILE A 170 23.54 8.84 -5.18
N GLU A 171 23.96 9.76 -6.04
CA GLU A 171 24.66 9.43 -7.27
C GLU A 171 26.13 9.24 -6.95
N THR A 172 26.69 8.10 -7.36
CA THR A 172 28.09 7.77 -7.19
C THR A 172 28.67 7.15 -8.45
N GLU A 173 29.94 7.37 -8.67
CA GLU A 173 30.70 6.64 -9.68
C GLU A 173 31.42 5.46 -9.02
N LEU A 174 31.35 4.30 -9.67
CA LEU A 174 32.04 3.08 -9.27
C LEU A 174 32.81 2.53 -10.46
N VAL A 175 34.10 2.30 -10.26
CA VAL A 175 34.94 1.62 -11.26
C VAL A 175 35.10 0.16 -10.86
N LEU A 176 34.68 -0.74 -11.72
CA LEU A 176 34.88 -2.18 -11.55
C LEU A 176 35.97 -2.65 -12.50
N SER A 177 36.84 -3.54 -12.03
CA SER A 177 37.79 -4.22 -12.89
C SER A 177 37.05 -5.02 -13.98
N HIS A 178 37.67 -5.28 -15.11
CA HIS A 178 37.12 -6.08 -16.21
C HIS A 178 36.67 -7.49 -15.75
N SER A 179 37.24 -8.01 -14.65
CA SER A 179 36.87 -9.30 -14.05
C SER A 179 35.63 -9.19 -13.10
N GLY A 180 35.13 -7.98 -12.85
CA GLY A 180 34.02 -7.71 -11.93
C GLY A 180 32.62 -8.04 -12.43
N GLY A 181 32.49 -8.93 -13.41
CA GLY A 181 31.23 -9.21 -14.10
C GLY A 181 30.07 -9.64 -13.19
N ARG A 182 30.33 -10.39 -12.11
CA ARG A 182 29.31 -10.80 -11.14
C ARG A 182 28.73 -9.60 -10.40
N ARG A 183 29.58 -8.68 -9.94
CA ARG A 183 29.17 -7.47 -9.21
C ARG A 183 28.43 -6.51 -10.14
N ARG A 184 28.87 -6.40 -11.37
CA ARG A 184 28.20 -5.62 -12.42
C ARG A 184 26.79 -6.16 -12.69
N ALA A 185 26.63 -7.47 -12.90
CA ALA A 185 25.33 -8.10 -13.11
C ALA A 185 24.39 -7.91 -11.91
N TRP A 186 24.92 -7.98 -10.70
CA TRP A 186 24.14 -7.71 -9.48
C TRP A 186 23.65 -6.26 -9.43
N LEU A 187 24.49 -5.27 -9.72
CA LEU A 187 24.11 -3.85 -9.75
C LEU A 187 23.03 -3.57 -10.80
N HIS A 188 23.12 -4.17 -11.99
CA HIS A 188 22.06 -4.10 -12.99
C HIS A 188 20.76 -4.74 -12.51
N GLY A 189 20.85 -5.89 -11.84
CA GLY A 189 19.71 -6.59 -11.23
C GLY A 189 19.01 -5.78 -10.14
N GLN A 190 19.73 -4.88 -9.46
CA GLN A 190 19.15 -3.95 -8.47
C GLN A 190 18.51 -2.70 -9.10
N GLY A 191 18.67 -2.49 -10.42
CA GLY A 191 18.12 -1.32 -11.10
C GLY A 191 18.77 0.02 -10.71
N VAL A 192 19.98 -0.01 -10.16
CA VAL A 192 20.68 1.18 -9.66
C VAL A 192 21.62 1.82 -10.67
N VAL A 193 21.88 1.17 -11.82
CA VAL A 193 22.81 1.65 -12.86
C VAL A 193 22.13 2.68 -13.75
N LEU A 194 22.64 3.92 -13.75
CA LEU A 194 22.18 5.00 -14.62
C LEU A 194 22.90 5.02 -15.96
N GLY A 195 24.16 4.60 -15.97
CA GLY A 195 25.00 4.58 -17.16
C GLY A 195 26.26 3.78 -16.93
N GLU A 196 26.83 3.31 -18.01
CA GLU A 196 28.02 2.47 -18.03
C GLU A 196 28.93 2.86 -19.17
N GLU A 197 30.21 2.95 -18.90
CA GLU A 197 31.25 3.21 -19.90
C GLU A 197 32.44 2.27 -19.70
N MET A 198 32.92 1.71 -20.78
CA MET A 198 34.13 0.85 -20.79
C MET A 198 35.37 1.70 -21.02
N ALA A 199 36.34 1.65 -20.09
CA ALA A 199 37.62 2.35 -20.18
C ALA A 199 38.80 1.37 -20.01
N GLU A 200 40.03 1.86 -20.23
CA GLU A 200 41.21 1.01 -20.10
C GLU A 200 41.44 0.49 -18.67
N ASP A 201 41.04 1.26 -17.67
CA ASP A 201 41.17 0.95 -16.24
C ASP A 201 40.02 0.12 -15.67
N GLY A 202 38.93 -0.10 -16.46
CA GLY A 202 37.79 -0.90 -16.02
C GLY A 202 36.47 -0.45 -16.63
N VAL A 203 35.39 -0.85 -15.95
CA VAL A 203 34.02 -0.47 -16.27
C VAL A 203 33.57 0.61 -15.31
N HIS A 204 33.35 1.81 -15.83
CA HIS A 204 32.84 2.94 -15.07
C HIS A 204 31.32 2.89 -15.05
N LEU A 205 30.75 2.83 -13.85
CA LEU A 205 29.31 2.78 -13.63
C LEU A 205 28.86 4.05 -12.91
N ARG A 206 27.89 4.75 -13.47
CA ARG A 206 27.12 5.76 -12.73
C ARG A 206 25.95 5.10 -12.07
N LEU A 207 25.89 5.20 -10.75
CA LEU A 207 24.91 4.54 -9.91
C LEU A 207 24.05 5.57 -9.20
N ARG A 208 22.76 5.26 -9.06
CA ARG A 208 21.83 5.99 -8.18
C ARG A 208 21.21 4.99 -7.23
N TRP A 209 21.65 5.01 -5.99
CA TRP A 209 21.23 4.09 -4.95
C TRP A 209 20.89 4.79 -3.64
N THR A 210 20.16 4.11 -2.77
CA THR A 210 19.93 4.54 -1.40
C THR A 210 21.10 4.12 -0.52
N GLU A 211 21.21 4.69 0.69
CA GLU A 211 22.23 4.24 1.64
C GLU A 211 22.13 2.75 1.98
N ARG A 212 20.91 2.21 2.07
CA ARG A 212 20.67 0.77 2.26
C ARG A 212 21.18 -0.09 1.12
N GLN A 213 21.02 0.37 -0.12
CA GLN A 213 21.49 -0.37 -1.28
C GLN A 213 23.01 -0.31 -1.41
N ARG A 214 23.64 0.69 -0.79
CA ARG A 214 25.09 0.87 -0.79
C ARG A 214 25.80 0.00 0.25
N ALA A 215 25.15 -0.30 1.40
CA ALA A 215 25.72 -1.12 2.48
C ALA A 215 25.76 -2.61 2.11
#